data_c9ee93d5bcebdb472c09a8ab793e5edf
#
_entry.id   c9ee93d5bcebdb472c09a8ab793e5edf
#
_cell.length_a   1.000
_cell.length_b   1.000
_cell.length_c   1.000
_cell.angle_alpha   90.00
_cell.angle_beta   90.00
_cell.angle_gamma   90.00
#
_symmetry.space_group_name_H-M   'P 1'
#
loop_
_entity.id
_entity.type
_entity.pdbx_description
1 polymer ?
#
loop_
_entity_poly.entity_id
_entity_poly.type
_entity_poly.pdbx_seq_one_letter_code
_entity_poly.pdbx_strand_id
1 'polypeptide(L)'
;MTELQRISLPTGVELDVAIAGDPANPPIFLLHGFPESHRTWRHQIPELAKDYYVVAADQRGFARSSKPEGVANYTPDKPVGDLLALADHLGIDRFTLAGHDWGGAIAWMAALQNPQRIARLIIVNAPHPYVFQRSLFDDPAQRKASQYISRFRDTGIDQGLVGAGLERFFASTFAQHVVGGIAGKDKAAYMDEWGQPGAMTAMLNWYRASAIIVPDDDTPRPVWLDAPFPPVTQPTLVIWGMQDKALLPAQLELEAFVPDLSIVRIEDGGHFVPWERPEAVTAAMRDWLASQNA
;
A
#
# COMPACT_ATOMS: atom_id res chain seq x y z
N MET A 1 -6.62 -20.00 11.89
CA MET A 1 -5.82 -20.34 10.70
C MET A 1 -6.17 -19.34 9.62
N THR A 2 -5.21 -18.92 8.81
CA THR A 2 -5.46 -18.03 7.66
C THR A 2 -6.02 -18.86 6.51
N GLU A 3 -7.18 -18.50 6.00
CA GLU A 3 -7.80 -19.11 4.84
C GLU A 3 -7.61 -18.20 3.63
N LEU A 4 -7.19 -18.75 2.51
CA LEU A 4 -7.11 -18.01 1.24
C LEU A 4 -8.36 -18.32 0.42
N GLN A 5 -9.18 -17.32 0.16
CA GLN A 5 -10.43 -17.42 -0.59
C GLN A 5 -10.32 -16.61 -1.88
N ARG A 6 -10.91 -17.15 -2.95
CA ARG A 6 -11.06 -16.40 -4.20
C ARG A 6 -12.47 -15.81 -4.27
N ILE A 7 -12.54 -14.48 -4.31
CA ILE A 7 -13.79 -13.73 -4.25
C ILE A 7 -14.01 -12.96 -5.55
N SER A 8 -15.13 -13.20 -6.22
CA SER A 8 -15.57 -12.45 -7.41
C SER A 8 -16.33 -11.20 -6.97
N LEU A 9 -15.91 -10.05 -7.47
CA LEU A 9 -16.50 -8.76 -7.11
C LEU A 9 -17.34 -8.16 -8.26
N PRO A 10 -18.37 -7.37 -7.94
CA PRO A 10 -19.19 -6.68 -8.95
C PRO A 10 -18.40 -5.66 -9.78
N THR A 11 -17.19 -5.30 -9.35
CA THR A 11 -16.24 -4.46 -10.09
C THR A 11 -15.59 -5.18 -11.29
N GLY A 12 -15.93 -6.47 -11.50
CA GLY A 12 -15.44 -7.26 -12.61
C GLY A 12 -14.08 -7.92 -12.38
N VAL A 13 -13.60 -7.96 -11.14
CA VAL A 13 -12.36 -8.64 -10.77
C VAL A 13 -12.63 -9.78 -9.78
N GLU A 14 -11.73 -10.74 -9.77
CA GLU A 14 -11.61 -11.75 -8.72
C GLU A 14 -10.35 -11.47 -7.94
N LEU A 15 -10.47 -11.45 -6.62
CA LEU A 15 -9.34 -11.25 -5.72
C LEU A 15 -9.07 -12.51 -4.90
N ASP A 16 -7.80 -12.84 -4.71
CA ASP A 16 -7.38 -13.79 -3.68
C ASP A 16 -7.31 -13.02 -2.37
N VAL A 17 -8.02 -13.50 -1.35
CA VAL A 17 -8.19 -12.80 -0.08
C VAL A 17 -7.81 -13.73 1.07
N ALA A 18 -6.81 -13.33 1.85
CA ALA A 18 -6.44 -14.01 3.09
C ALA A 18 -7.37 -13.52 4.22
N ILE A 19 -8.14 -14.45 4.80
CA ILE A 19 -9.07 -14.17 5.89
C ILE A 19 -8.64 -14.92 7.14
N ALA A 20 -8.68 -14.24 8.29
CA ALA A 20 -8.32 -14.82 9.59
C ALA A 20 -9.09 -14.12 10.73
N GLY A 21 -9.26 -14.85 11.83
CA GLY A 21 -9.98 -14.36 13.02
C GLY A 21 -11.46 -14.74 13.02
N ASP A 22 -12.16 -14.33 14.06
CA ASP A 22 -13.59 -14.57 14.22
C ASP A 22 -14.37 -13.46 13.47
N PRO A 23 -15.33 -13.80 12.59
CA PRO A 23 -16.14 -12.79 11.89
C PRO A 23 -17.01 -11.94 12.83
N ALA A 24 -17.20 -12.33 14.09
CA ALA A 24 -17.86 -11.52 15.11
C ALA A 24 -16.96 -10.41 15.67
N ASN A 25 -15.66 -10.47 15.45
CA ASN A 25 -14.70 -9.46 15.90
C ASN A 25 -14.73 -8.20 14.99
N PRO A 26 -14.26 -7.03 15.49
CA PRO A 26 -14.14 -5.84 14.69
C PRO A 26 -13.30 -6.07 13.41
N PRO A 27 -13.79 -5.65 12.23
CA PRO A 27 -13.09 -5.90 10.97
C PRO A 27 -11.91 -4.96 10.76
N ILE A 28 -10.81 -5.53 10.24
CA ILE A 28 -9.65 -4.81 9.77
C ILE A 28 -9.22 -5.29 8.39
N PHE A 29 -9.11 -4.36 7.44
CA PHE A 29 -8.62 -4.62 6.09
C PHE A 29 -7.16 -4.21 5.99
N LEU A 30 -6.34 -5.05 5.34
CA LEU A 30 -4.91 -4.86 5.15
C LEU A 30 -4.59 -4.81 3.65
N LEU A 31 -4.14 -3.66 3.16
CA LEU A 31 -3.76 -3.45 1.76
C LEU A 31 -2.23 -3.42 1.63
N HIS A 32 -1.70 -4.28 0.77
CA HIS A 32 -0.28 -4.33 0.45
C HIS A 32 0.10 -3.32 -0.63
N GLY A 33 1.39 -3.14 -0.89
CA GLY A 33 1.93 -2.30 -1.94
C GLY A 33 2.67 -3.04 -3.06
N PHE A 34 3.43 -2.29 -3.81
CA PHE A 34 4.23 -2.79 -4.93
C PHE A 34 5.63 -3.25 -4.44
N PRO A 35 6.14 -4.33 -4.93
CA PRO A 35 5.56 -5.33 -5.84
C PRO A 35 5.08 -6.59 -5.09
N GLU A 36 4.37 -6.42 -3.98
CA GLU A 36 4.05 -7.47 -3.02
C GLU A 36 2.63 -8.06 -3.20
N SER A 37 2.18 -8.77 -2.18
CA SER A 37 0.87 -9.40 -2.06
C SER A 37 0.40 -9.29 -0.60
N HIS A 38 -0.70 -9.96 -0.21
CA HIS A 38 -1.10 -10.08 1.20
C HIS A 38 0.05 -10.56 2.12
N ARG A 39 1.12 -11.14 1.55
CA ARG A 39 2.34 -11.56 2.27
C ARG A 39 3.08 -10.42 2.96
N THR A 40 2.89 -9.19 2.54
CA THR A 40 3.34 -8.00 3.29
C THR A 40 2.98 -8.13 4.76
N TRP A 41 1.76 -8.61 5.03
CA TRP A 41 1.15 -8.68 6.35
C TRP A 41 1.27 -10.05 7.03
N ARG A 42 2.12 -10.97 6.52
CA ARG A 42 2.23 -12.37 6.99
C ARG A 42 2.51 -12.53 8.48
N HIS A 43 3.11 -11.53 9.11
CA HIS A 43 3.40 -11.50 10.54
C HIS A 43 2.30 -10.81 11.35
N GLN A 44 1.61 -9.82 10.77
CA GLN A 44 0.53 -9.08 11.42
C GLN A 44 -0.78 -9.86 11.42
N ILE A 45 -1.09 -10.57 10.32
CA ILE A 45 -2.34 -11.33 10.19
C ILE A 45 -2.58 -12.27 11.38
N PRO A 46 -1.67 -13.19 11.77
CA PRO A 46 -1.93 -14.13 12.88
C PRO A 46 -2.05 -13.43 14.24
N GLU A 47 -1.38 -12.30 14.43
CA GLU A 47 -1.41 -11.57 15.68
C GLU A 47 -2.68 -10.72 15.82
N LEU A 48 -3.09 -10.05 14.74
CA LEU A 48 -4.33 -9.26 14.70
C LEU A 48 -5.57 -10.17 14.75
N ALA A 49 -5.51 -11.35 14.15
CA ALA A 49 -6.61 -12.31 14.12
C ALA A 49 -7.03 -12.85 15.51
N LYS A 50 -6.26 -12.56 16.55
CA LYS A 50 -6.62 -12.87 17.93
C LYS A 50 -7.79 -12.03 18.44
N ASP A 51 -7.92 -10.79 17.93
CA ASP A 51 -8.87 -9.79 18.43
C ASP A 51 -9.69 -9.13 17.30
N TYR A 52 -9.32 -9.35 16.03
CA TYR A 52 -9.94 -8.74 14.86
C TYR A 52 -10.33 -9.78 13.82
N TYR A 53 -11.35 -9.45 13.01
CA TYR A 53 -11.64 -10.13 11.76
C TYR A 53 -10.76 -9.52 10.65
N VAL A 54 -9.70 -10.22 10.29
CA VAL A 54 -8.65 -9.72 9.38
C VAL A 54 -8.96 -10.11 7.95
N VAL A 55 -8.96 -9.14 7.04
CA VAL A 55 -9.15 -9.31 5.60
C VAL A 55 -7.96 -8.69 4.86
N ALA A 56 -7.14 -9.50 4.20
CA ALA A 56 -5.97 -9.06 3.47
C ALA A 56 -6.05 -9.54 2.01
N ALA A 57 -6.41 -8.64 1.10
CA ALA A 57 -6.58 -8.97 -0.30
C ALA A 57 -5.27 -8.81 -1.09
N ASP A 58 -5.01 -9.73 -2.02
CA ASP A 58 -4.14 -9.45 -3.16
C ASP A 58 -4.89 -8.51 -4.09
N GLN A 59 -4.44 -7.27 -4.20
CA GLN A 59 -5.14 -6.24 -4.96
C GLN A 59 -5.11 -6.54 -6.46
N ARG A 60 -6.02 -5.90 -7.25
CA ARG A 60 -6.05 -6.08 -8.71
C ARG A 60 -4.67 -5.89 -9.32
N GLY A 61 -4.27 -6.79 -10.19
CA GLY A 61 -2.96 -6.77 -10.85
C GLY A 61 -1.86 -7.55 -10.13
N PHE A 62 -2.05 -7.90 -8.86
CA PHE A 62 -1.03 -8.55 -8.04
C PHE A 62 -1.27 -10.05 -7.87
N ALA A 63 -0.19 -10.77 -7.61
CA ALA A 63 -0.18 -12.21 -7.33
C ALA A 63 -1.09 -13.01 -8.29
N ARG A 64 -2.11 -13.68 -7.78
CA ARG A 64 -3.06 -14.45 -8.59
C ARG A 64 -4.39 -13.73 -8.83
N SER A 65 -4.63 -12.58 -8.21
CA SER A 65 -5.81 -11.76 -8.45
C SER A 65 -5.91 -11.33 -9.92
N SER A 66 -7.12 -10.94 -10.35
CA SER A 66 -7.40 -10.50 -11.72
C SER A 66 -6.47 -9.40 -12.19
N LYS A 67 -6.06 -9.48 -13.44
CA LYS A 67 -5.16 -8.54 -14.11
C LYS A 67 -5.84 -7.94 -15.34
N PRO A 68 -6.85 -7.05 -15.15
CA PRO A 68 -7.56 -6.43 -16.26
C PRO A 68 -6.59 -5.74 -17.23
N GLU A 69 -6.82 -5.89 -18.53
CA GLU A 69 -5.98 -5.26 -19.55
C GLU A 69 -6.21 -3.75 -19.61
N GLY A 70 -5.14 -3.03 -19.95
CA GLY A 70 -5.18 -1.57 -20.15
C GLY A 70 -4.99 -0.75 -18.87
N VAL A 71 -4.30 0.37 -19.02
CA VAL A 71 -3.91 1.27 -17.93
C VAL A 71 -5.12 1.83 -17.17
N ALA A 72 -6.20 2.15 -17.89
CA ALA A 72 -7.42 2.74 -17.30
C ALA A 72 -8.09 1.85 -16.23
N ASN A 73 -7.78 0.56 -16.19
CA ASN A 73 -8.27 -0.36 -15.15
C ASN A 73 -7.50 -0.27 -13.83
N TYR A 74 -6.51 0.61 -13.73
CA TYR A 74 -5.65 0.76 -12.55
C TYR A 74 -5.66 2.19 -11.98
N THR A 75 -6.55 3.05 -12.48
CA THR A 75 -6.79 4.36 -11.85
C THR A 75 -7.20 4.18 -10.39
N PRO A 76 -6.79 5.08 -9.48
CA PRO A 76 -6.96 4.85 -8.03
C PRO A 76 -8.39 4.62 -7.54
N ASP A 77 -9.40 5.06 -8.29
CA ASP A 77 -10.82 4.78 -8.03
C ASP A 77 -11.16 3.27 -8.16
N LYS A 78 -10.43 2.53 -8.99
CA LYS A 78 -10.66 1.11 -9.22
C LYS A 78 -10.33 0.25 -8.00
N PRO A 79 -9.10 0.29 -7.42
CA PRO A 79 -8.82 -0.45 -6.19
C PRO A 79 -9.60 0.07 -4.98
N VAL A 80 -9.97 1.36 -4.89
CA VAL A 80 -10.91 1.84 -3.87
C VAL A 80 -12.28 1.18 -4.06
N GLY A 81 -12.78 1.09 -5.30
CA GLY A 81 -14.02 0.40 -5.61
C GLY A 81 -13.99 -1.10 -5.25
N ASP A 82 -12.86 -1.78 -5.49
CA ASP A 82 -12.67 -3.19 -5.11
C ASP A 82 -12.69 -3.38 -3.58
N LEU A 83 -12.00 -2.50 -2.84
CA LEU A 83 -12.02 -2.53 -1.38
C LEU A 83 -13.44 -2.43 -0.83
N LEU A 84 -14.22 -1.46 -1.31
CA LEU A 84 -15.59 -1.26 -0.85
C LEU A 84 -16.50 -2.42 -1.26
N ALA A 85 -16.36 -2.92 -2.49
CA ALA A 85 -17.12 -4.07 -2.99
C ALA A 85 -16.77 -5.36 -2.20
N LEU A 86 -15.52 -5.54 -1.80
CA LEU A 86 -15.10 -6.65 -0.94
C LEU A 86 -15.72 -6.52 0.46
N ALA A 87 -15.73 -5.33 1.03
CA ALA A 87 -16.36 -5.08 2.32
C ALA A 87 -17.88 -5.37 2.25
N ASP A 88 -18.56 -4.92 1.19
CA ASP A 88 -19.98 -5.18 0.96
C ASP A 88 -20.27 -6.67 0.77
N HIS A 89 -19.42 -7.39 0.01
CA HIS A 89 -19.52 -8.85 -0.16
C HIS A 89 -19.44 -9.60 1.17
N LEU A 90 -18.63 -9.12 2.11
CA LEU A 90 -18.47 -9.70 3.45
C LEU A 90 -19.53 -9.18 4.45
N GLY A 91 -20.45 -8.32 4.04
CA GLY A 91 -21.46 -7.71 4.91
C GLY A 91 -20.90 -6.71 5.90
N ILE A 92 -19.75 -6.08 5.59
CA ILE A 92 -19.04 -5.15 6.48
C ILE A 92 -19.32 -3.72 6.03
N ASP A 93 -20.03 -2.96 6.85
CA ASP A 93 -20.37 -1.56 6.56
C ASP A 93 -19.22 -0.61 6.93
N ARG A 94 -18.60 -0.81 8.08
CA ARG A 94 -17.52 0.07 8.60
C ARG A 94 -16.37 -0.74 9.17
N PHE A 95 -15.12 -0.34 8.84
CA PHE A 95 -13.94 -1.11 9.21
C PHE A 95 -12.72 -0.24 9.49
N THR A 96 -11.74 -0.81 10.21
CA THR A 96 -10.37 -0.27 10.28
C THR A 96 -9.65 -0.62 8.99
N LEU A 97 -8.94 0.34 8.41
CA LEU A 97 -8.19 0.16 7.17
C LEU A 97 -6.69 0.39 7.42
N ALA A 98 -5.88 -0.61 7.10
CA ALA A 98 -4.42 -0.49 7.11
C ALA A 98 -3.87 -0.62 5.70
N GLY A 99 -2.86 0.18 5.35
CA GLY A 99 -2.22 0.11 4.04
C GLY A 99 -0.73 0.41 4.08
N HIS A 100 0.02 -0.33 3.26
CA HIS A 100 1.45 -0.15 3.04
C HIS A 100 1.71 0.25 1.59
N ASP A 101 2.61 1.21 1.33
CA ASP A 101 3.01 1.68 -0.01
C ASP A 101 1.78 2.05 -0.88
N TRP A 102 1.57 1.46 -2.04
CA TRP A 102 0.35 1.68 -2.85
C TRP A 102 -0.93 1.35 -2.08
N GLY A 103 -0.93 0.30 -1.25
CA GLY A 103 -2.07 0.02 -0.37
C GLY A 103 -2.36 1.16 0.60
N GLY A 104 -1.33 1.84 1.08
CA GLY A 104 -1.47 3.04 1.90
C GLY A 104 -1.98 4.25 1.11
N ALA A 105 -1.55 4.41 -0.14
CA ALA A 105 -2.09 5.45 -1.03
C ALA A 105 -3.60 5.24 -1.28
N ILE A 106 -4.03 3.98 -1.50
CA ILE A 106 -5.45 3.63 -1.63
C ILE A 106 -6.19 3.86 -0.31
N ALA A 107 -5.57 3.53 0.83
CA ALA A 107 -6.16 3.73 2.15
C ALA A 107 -6.39 5.23 2.45
N TRP A 108 -5.43 6.11 2.14
CA TRP A 108 -5.62 7.57 2.21
C TRP A 108 -6.79 8.04 1.36
N MET A 109 -6.87 7.56 0.11
CA MET A 109 -7.95 7.94 -0.81
C MET A 109 -9.30 7.43 -0.35
N ALA A 110 -9.39 6.17 0.12
CA ALA A 110 -10.62 5.61 0.66
C ALA A 110 -11.11 6.42 1.87
N ALA A 111 -10.21 6.82 2.79
CA ALA A 111 -10.54 7.63 3.95
C ALA A 111 -11.06 9.02 3.57
N LEU A 112 -10.47 9.67 2.57
CA LEU A 112 -10.88 10.98 2.08
C LEU A 112 -12.22 10.95 1.32
N GLN A 113 -12.43 9.92 0.49
CA GLN A 113 -13.61 9.83 -0.40
C GLN A 113 -14.81 9.14 0.25
N ASN A 114 -14.56 8.24 1.21
CA ASN A 114 -15.57 7.41 1.86
C ASN A 114 -15.42 7.40 3.39
N PRO A 115 -15.38 8.59 4.03
CA PRO A 115 -15.06 8.72 5.46
C PRO A 115 -16.03 7.93 6.36
N GLN A 116 -17.26 7.73 5.93
CA GLN A 116 -18.28 6.96 6.67
C GLN A 116 -17.96 5.47 6.76
N ARG A 117 -17.19 4.92 5.77
CA ARG A 117 -16.84 3.49 5.70
C ARG A 117 -15.59 3.18 6.55
N ILE A 118 -14.73 4.16 6.78
CA ILE A 118 -13.44 3.96 7.46
C ILE A 118 -13.57 4.42 8.92
N ALA A 119 -13.46 3.45 9.83
CA ALA A 119 -13.55 3.73 11.27
C ALA A 119 -12.24 4.32 11.81
N ARG A 120 -11.12 3.76 11.40
CA ARG A 120 -9.75 4.11 11.79
C ARG A 120 -8.81 3.84 10.62
N LEU A 121 -7.72 4.58 10.55
CA LEU A 121 -6.74 4.47 9.47
C LEU A 121 -5.36 4.13 10.03
N ILE A 122 -4.68 3.15 9.43
CA ILE A 122 -3.30 2.80 9.75
C ILE A 122 -2.49 2.84 8.46
N ILE A 123 -1.48 3.68 8.42
CA ILE A 123 -0.63 3.88 7.25
C ILE A 123 0.79 3.44 7.58
N VAL A 124 1.37 2.62 6.73
CA VAL A 124 2.73 2.14 6.89
C VAL A 124 3.55 2.49 5.66
N ASN A 125 4.59 3.30 5.82
CA ASN A 125 5.47 3.79 4.73
C ASN A 125 4.70 4.14 3.45
N ALA A 126 3.69 5.00 3.58
CA ALA A 126 2.91 5.53 2.46
C ALA A 126 2.58 7.00 2.70
N PRO A 127 3.04 7.92 1.85
CA PRO A 127 2.85 9.34 2.06
C PRO A 127 1.40 9.75 1.83
N HIS A 128 0.96 10.78 2.53
CA HIS A 128 -0.30 11.44 2.21
C HIS A 128 -0.24 12.03 0.80
N PRO A 129 -1.24 11.81 -0.08
CA PRO A 129 -1.15 12.10 -1.50
C PRO A 129 -0.81 13.56 -1.82
N TYR A 130 -1.37 14.49 -1.05
CA TYR A 130 -1.07 15.92 -1.21
C TYR A 130 0.35 16.28 -0.74
N VAL A 131 0.78 15.78 0.42
CA VAL A 131 2.13 16.02 0.97
C VAL A 131 3.18 15.45 0.03
N PHE A 132 2.95 14.25 -0.49
CA PHE A 132 3.85 13.61 -1.45
C PHE A 132 3.97 14.44 -2.74
N GLN A 133 2.83 14.80 -3.34
CA GLN A 133 2.88 15.57 -4.58
C GLN A 133 3.55 16.93 -4.38
N ARG A 134 3.32 17.59 -3.24
CA ARG A 134 3.99 18.86 -2.91
C ARG A 134 5.49 18.65 -2.74
N SER A 135 5.92 17.60 -2.03
CA SER A 135 7.34 17.31 -1.81
C SER A 135 8.09 17.00 -3.11
N LEU A 136 7.43 16.43 -4.13
CA LEU A 136 8.06 16.21 -5.44
C LEU A 136 8.45 17.54 -6.14
N PHE A 137 7.77 18.63 -5.84
CA PHE A 137 8.12 19.95 -6.32
C PHE A 137 9.09 20.70 -5.39
N ASP A 138 8.93 20.56 -4.09
CA ASP A 138 9.59 21.40 -3.09
C ASP A 138 10.87 20.77 -2.51
N ASP A 139 10.98 19.44 -2.51
CA ASP A 139 12.12 18.69 -1.95
C ASP A 139 12.91 17.97 -3.05
N PRO A 140 14.11 18.47 -3.41
CA PRO A 140 14.97 17.82 -4.41
C PRO A 140 15.38 16.39 -4.01
N ALA A 141 15.48 16.07 -2.72
CA ALA A 141 15.86 14.74 -2.25
C ALA A 141 14.70 13.74 -2.53
N GLN A 142 13.46 14.10 -2.17
CA GLN A 142 12.30 13.26 -2.48
C GLN A 142 12.10 13.13 -3.99
N ARG A 143 12.22 14.22 -4.75
CA ARG A 143 12.13 14.17 -6.21
C ARG A 143 13.13 13.20 -6.82
N LYS A 144 14.38 13.23 -6.34
CA LYS A 144 15.42 12.30 -6.78
C LYS A 144 15.09 10.85 -6.40
N ALA A 145 14.63 10.61 -5.19
CA ALA A 145 14.23 9.29 -4.72
C ALA A 145 13.06 8.71 -5.52
N SER A 146 12.19 9.57 -6.06
CA SER A 146 10.96 9.19 -6.79
C SER A 146 11.14 9.01 -8.31
N GLN A 147 12.36 9.12 -8.86
CA GLN A 147 12.59 8.97 -10.32
C GLN A 147 12.23 7.58 -10.85
N TYR A 148 12.14 6.56 -9.99
CA TYR A 148 11.68 5.23 -10.36
C TYR A 148 10.24 5.25 -10.90
N ILE A 149 9.39 6.19 -10.46
CA ILE A 149 8.00 6.34 -10.93
C ILE A 149 7.99 6.62 -12.45
N SER A 150 8.83 7.56 -12.92
CA SER A 150 8.95 7.86 -14.35
C SER A 150 9.44 6.65 -15.14
N ARG A 151 10.41 5.89 -14.58
CA ARG A 151 10.90 4.66 -15.21
C ARG A 151 9.82 3.58 -15.32
N PHE A 152 9.00 3.40 -14.28
CA PHE A 152 7.92 2.40 -14.27
C PHE A 152 6.75 2.75 -15.19
N ARG A 153 6.65 4.01 -15.61
CA ARG A 153 5.68 4.45 -16.61
C ARG A 153 6.09 4.12 -18.05
N ASP A 154 7.37 3.88 -18.29
CA ASP A 154 7.85 3.44 -19.60
C ASP A 154 7.34 2.02 -19.90
N THR A 155 6.55 1.87 -20.96
CA THR A 155 6.03 0.57 -21.40
C THR A 155 7.08 -0.31 -22.04
N GLY A 156 8.19 0.26 -22.47
CA GLY A 156 9.31 -0.47 -23.06
C GLY A 156 10.00 -1.44 -22.10
N ILE A 157 9.84 -1.24 -20.78
CA ILE A 157 10.47 -2.13 -19.78
C ILE A 157 9.76 -3.48 -19.64
N ASP A 158 8.48 -3.59 -20.01
CA ASP A 158 7.65 -4.78 -19.76
C ASP A 158 8.25 -6.04 -20.38
N GLN A 159 8.79 -5.94 -21.60
CA GLN A 159 9.42 -7.06 -22.31
C GLN A 159 10.66 -7.60 -21.57
N GLY A 160 11.32 -6.76 -20.80
CA GLY A 160 12.47 -7.12 -19.99
C GLY A 160 12.14 -7.76 -18.64
N LEU A 161 10.86 -7.75 -18.20
CA LEU A 161 10.42 -8.19 -16.88
C LEU A 161 9.78 -9.59 -16.93
N VAL A 162 10.44 -10.52 -17.64
CA VAL A 162 10.08 -11.94 -17.73
C VAL A 162 11.30 -12.83 -17.52
N GLY A 163 11.12 -14.04 -17.03
CA GLY A 163 12.18 -15.01 -16.85
C GLY A 163 13.39 -14.44 -16.08
N ALA A 164 14.58 -14.46 -16.68
CA ALA A 164 15.80 -13.90 -16.08
C ALA A 164 15.72 -12.38 -15.80
N GLY A 165 14.77 -11.66 -16.41
CA GLY A 165 14.51 -10.26 -16.12
C GLY A 165 13.89 -10.03 -14.75
N LEU A 166 13.07 -10.97 -14.26
CA LEU A 166 12.51 -10.90 -12.89
C LEU A 166 13.61 -11.02 -11.84
N GLU A 167 14.60 -11.88 -12.04
CA GLU A 167 15.75 -12.00 -11.14
C GLU A 167 16.57 -10.70 -11.11
N ARG A 168 16.77 -10.05 -12.25
CA ARG A 168 17.45 -8.74 -12.31
C ARG A 168 16.62 -7.67 -11.61
N PHE A 169 15.31 -7.64 -11.84
CA PHE A 169 14.39 -6.72 -11.15
C PHE A 169 14.42 -6.91 -9.64
N PHE A 170 14.36 -8.17 -9.19
CA PHE A 170 14.49 -8.51 -7.77
C PHE A 170 15.78 -7.90 -7.17
N ALA A 171 16.92 -8.15 -7.79
CA ALA A 171 18.22 -7.74 -7.27
C ALA A 171 18.43 -6.21 -7.33
N SER A 172 18.01 -5.57 -8.44
CA SER A 172 18.34 -4.17 -8.71
C SER A 172 17.26 -3.16 -8.29
N THR A 173 16.04 -3.63 -8.02
CA THR A 173 14.92 -2.74 -7.71
C THR A 173 14.30 -3.07 -6.35
N PHE A 174 14.01 -4.34 -6.08
CA PHE A 174 13.34 -4.72 -4.84
C PHE A 174 14.33 -4.87 -3.67
N ALA A 175 15.30 -5.78 -3.80
CA ALA A 175 16.19 -6.16 -2.70
C ALA A 175 17.04 -5.00 -2.15
N GLN A 176 17.35 -3.99 -2.96
CA GLN A 176 18.13 -2.81 -2.53
C GLN A 176 17.37 -1.89 -1.55
N HIS A 177 16.04 -2.00 -1.52
CA HIS A 177 15.18 -1.26 -0.59
C HIS A 177 14.88 -2.03 0.70
N VAL A 178 15.33 -3.28 0.80
CA VAL A 178 15.11 -4.15 1.96
C VAL A 178 16.22 -3.99 2.98
N VAL A 179 15.84 -3.80 4.23
CA VAL A 179 16.76 -3.80 5.38
C VAL A 179 16.78 -5.20 6.01
N GLY A 180 17.99 -5.79 6.14
CA GLY A 180 18.16 -7.11 6.78
C GLY A 180 18.07 -8.30 5.83
N GLY A 181 17.78 -8.07 4.53
CA GLY A 181 17.73 -9.12 3.51
C GLY A 181 16.38 -9.87 3.45
N ILE A 182 16.27 -10.80 2.50
CA ILE A 182 15.04 -11.55 2.20
C ILE A 182 15.32 -13.05 2.33
N ALA A 183 14.50 -13.77 3.08
CA ALA A 183 14.60 -15.22 3.19
C ALA A 183 14.34 -15.91 1.83
N GLY A 184 15.06 -17.00 1.55
CA GLY A 184 14.96 -17.67 0.25
C GLY A 184 13.54 -18.15 -0.09
N LYS A 185 12.76 -18.58 0.91
CA LYS A 185 11.35 -18.97 0.73
C LYS A 185 10.46 -17.79 0.31
N ASP A 186 10.72 -16.59 0.85
CA ASP A 186 9.95 -15.37 0.51
C ASP A 186 10.34 -14.89 -0.90
N LYS A 187 11.64 -14.93 -1.24
CA LYS A 187 12.07 -14.67 -2.62
C LYS A 187 11.39 -15.61 -3.61
N ALA A 188 11.33 -16.91 -3.33
CA ALA A 188 10.69 -17.88 -4.21
C ALA A 188 9.20 -17.57 -4.41
N ALA A 189 8.50 -17.13 -3.35
CA ALA A 189 7.11 -16.74 -3.43
C ALA A 189 6.92 -15.48 -4.32
N TYR A 190 7.73 -14.45 -4.15
CA TYR A 190 7.67 -13.26 -5.02
C TYR A 190 7.96 -13.61 -6.48
N MET A 191 8.95 -14.46 -6.75
CA MET A 191 9.27 -14.89 -8.11
C MET A 191 8.12 -15.66 -8.77
N ASP A 192 7.39 -16.49 -8.01
CA ASP A 192 6.18 -17.19 -8.49
C ASP A 192 5.04 -16.19 -8.76
N GLU A 193 4.78 -15.25 -7.85
CA GLU A 193 3.73 -14.23 -7.99
C GLU A 193 4.00 -13.28 -9.17
N TRP A 194 5.23 -12.80 -9.33
CA TRP A 194 5.61 -11.91 -10.43
C TRP A 194 5.67 -12.64 -11.77
N GLY A 195 5.94 -13.95 -11.76
CA GLY A 195 5.94 -14.81 -12.93
C GLY A 195 4.55 -15.13 -13.49
N GLN A 196 3.47 -14.77 -12.79
CA GLN A 196 2.12 -14.98 -13.31
C GLN A 196 1.89 -14.18 -14.60
N PRO A 197 1.17 -14.73 -15.58
CA PRO A 197 0.92 -14.04 -16.84
C PRO A 197 0.37 -12.62 -16.64
N GLY A 198 1.04 -11.62 -17.21
CA GLY A 198 0.65 -10.22 -17.13
C GLY A 198 0.90 -9.52 -15.77
N ALA A 199 1.45 -10.20 -14.75
CA ALA A 199 1.59 -9.65 -13.41
C ALA A 199 2.44 -8.37 -13.39
N MET A 200 3.63 -8.38 -13.98
CA MET A 200 4.51 -7.20 -13.95
C MET A 200 3.88 -6.02 -14.68
N THR A 201 3.31 -6.21 -15.87
CA THR A 201 2.59 -5.13 -16.58
C THR A 201 1.42 -4.59 -15.77
N ALA A 202 0.62 -5.47 -15.16
CA ALA A 202 -0.52 -5.09 -14.33
C ALA A 202 -0.09 -4.26 -13.10
N MET A 203 0.95 -4.70 -12.39
CA MET A 203 1.52 -3.96 -11.26
C MET A 203 2.09 -2.60 -11.70
N LEU A 204 2.78 -2.51 -12.83
CA LEU A 204 3.32 -1.26 -13.36
C LEU A 204 2.22 -0.31 -13.83
N ASN A 205 1.07 -0.82 -14.22
CA ASN A 205 -0.07 0.01 -14.61
C ASN A 205 -0.61 0.86 -13.46
N TRP A 206 -0.36 0.53 -12.20
CA TRP A 206 -0.65 1.39 -11.06
C TRP A 206 0.11 2.72 -11.13
N TYR A 207 1.39 2.67 -11.52
CA TYR A 207 2.20 3.89 -11.74
C TYR A 207 1.76 4.65 -12.99
N ARG A 208 1.44 3.94 -14.07
CA ARG A 208 0.99 4.53 -15.35
C ARG A 208 -0.36 5.22 -15.24
N ALA A 209 -1.27 4.65 -14.44
CA ALA A 209 -2.61 5.18 -14.20
C ALA A 209 -2.64 6.29 -13.13
N SER A 210 -1.57 6.45 -12.34
CA SER A 210 -1.53 7.43 -11.28
C SER A 210 -1.39 8.86 -11.81
N ALA A 211 -2.01 9.81 -11.10
CA ALA A 211 -1.90 11.23 -11.38
C ALA A 211 -0.64 11.89 -10.76
N ILE A 212 0.28 11.12 -10.19
CA ILE A 212 1.51 11.63 -9.59
C ILE A 212 2.34 12.35 -10.66
N ILE A 213 2.72 13.59 -10.42
CA ILE A 213 3.62 14.35 -11.29
C ILE A 213 5.02 14.28 -10.69
N VAL A 214 5.95 13.65 -11.38
CA VAL A 214 7.38 13.70 -11.06
C VAL A 214 7.98 14.81 -11.94
N PRO A 215 8.23 16.00 -11.39
CA PRO A 215 8.63 17.14 -12.20
C PRO A 215 10.06 17.03 -12.70
N ASP A 216 10.30 17.55 -13.89
CA ASP A 216 11.60 17.98 -14.41
C ASP A 216 11.78 19.50 -14.20
N ASP A 217 12.88 20.06 -14.70
CA ASP A 217 13.21 21.48 -14.50
C ASP A 217 12.22 22.43 -15.18
N ASP A 218 11.53 21.97 -16.23
CA ASP A 218 10.58 22.77 -17.02
C ASP A 218 9.12 22.53 -16.60
N THR A 219 8.85 21.59 -15.71
CA THR A 219 7.48 21.25 -15.28
C THR A 219 6.88 22.36 -14.41
N PRO A 220 5.81 23.03 -14.85
CA PRO A 220 5.21 24.08 -14.05
C PRO A 220 4.57 23.52 -12.78
N ARG A 221 4.77 24.21 -11.65
CA ARG A 221 4.12 23.86 -10.39
C ARG A 221 2.60 24.02 -10.52
N PRO A 222 1.81 22.98 -10.27
CA PRO A 222 0.35 23.05 -10.31
C PRO A 222 -0.20 24.01 -9.23
N VAL A 223 -1.07 24.93 -9.63
CA VAL A 223 -1.68 25.92 -8.71
C VAL A 223 -2.51 25.30 -7.59
N TRP A 224 -3.05 24.10 -7.78
CA TRP A 224 -3.83 23.40 -6.76
C TRP A 224 -2.98 22.91 -5.58
N LEU A 225 -1.65 22.85 -5.71
CA LEU A 225 -0.74 22.55 -4.61
C LEU A 225 -0.68 23.65 -3.53
N ASP A 226 -1.19 24.83 -3.84
CA ASP A 226 -1.28 25.95 -2.90
C ASP A 226 -2.72 26.14 -2.38
N ALA A 227 -3.67 25.31 -2.84
CA ALA A 227 -5.05 25.33 -2.39
C ALA A 227 -5.24 24.52 -1.10
N PRO A 228 -6.26 24.87 -0.27
CA PRO A 228 -6.63 24.06 0.88
C PRO A 228 -6.97 22.62 0.47
N PHE A 229 -6.45 21.64 1.24
CA PHE A 229 -6.74 20.22 1.05
C PHE A 229 -7.63 19.72 2.20
N PRO A 230 -8.66 18.90 1.93
CA PRO A 230 -9.55 18.41 2.97
C PRO A 230 -8.78 17.54 3.98
N PRO A 231 -9.08 17.67 5.29
CA PRO A 231 -8.43 16.83 6.30
C PRO A 231 -8.96 15.40 6.26
N VAL A 232 -8.11 14.46 6.66
CA VAL A 232 -8.50 13.09 7.01
C VAL A 232 -9.04 13.13 8.44
N THR A 233 -10.32 12.83 8.61
CA THR A 233 -11.04 13.01 9.88
C THR A 233 -11.03 11.77 10.79
N GLN A 234 -10.60 10.63 10.27
CA GLN A 234 -10.48 9.39 11.03
C GLN A 234 -9.28 9.44 11.96
N PRO A 235 -9.38 8.86 13.18
CA PRO A 235 -8.18 8.56 13.97
C PRO A 235 -7.17 7.81 13.12
N THR A 236 -5.94 8.30 13.06
CA THR A 236 -4.93 7.80 12.13
C THR A 236 -3.63 7.49 12.85
N LEU A 237 -3.14 6.26 12.66
CA LEU A 237 -1.78 5.84 13.00
C LEU A 237 -0.91 5.83 11.75
N VAL A 238 0.23 6.50 11.81
CA VAL A 238 1.28 6.39 10.78
C VAL A 238 2.49 5.69 11.39
N ILE A 239 2.90 4.57 10.79
CA ILE A 239 4.11 3.83 11.14
C ILE A 239 5.12 4.03 10.02
N TRP A 240 6.35 4.39 10.36
CA TRP A 240 7.37 4.70 9.35
C TRP A 240 8.71 4.09 9.67
N GLY A 241 9.24 3.27 8.75
CA GLY A 241 10.61 2.81 8.76
C GLY A 241 11.52 3.94 8.29
N MET A 242 12.36 4.46 9.19
CA MET A 242 13.13 5.68 8.98
C MET A 242 14.30 5.53 7.98
N GLN A 243 14.63 4.28 7.59
CA GLN A 243 15.63 3.97 6.57
C GLN A 243 15.04 3.80 5.17
N ASP A 244 13.78 4.17 4.95
CA ASP A 244 13.14 4.16 3.62
C ASP A 244 13.89 5.10 2.67
N LYS A 245 14.33 4.55 1.53
CA LYS A 245 15.09 5.28 0.51
C LYS A 245 14.23 5.76 -0.66
N ALA A 246 12.99 5.27 -0.74
CA ALA A 246 12.02 5.65 -1.77
C ALA A 246 11.09 6.76 -1.29
N LEU A 247 10.61 6.63 -0.06
CA LEU A 247 9.68 7.53 0.59
C LEU A 247 10.37 8.10 1.85
N LEU A 248 10.89 9.31 1.73
CA LEU A 248 11.75 9.88 2.77
C LEU A 248 10.94 10.33 4.01
N PRO A 249 11.54 10.36 5.21
CA PRO A 249 10.85 10.73 6.44
C PRO A 249 10.23 12.14 6.47
N ALA A 250 10.61 13.05 5.57
CA ALA A 250 9.96 14.34 5.39
C ALA A 250 8.46 14.23 5.04
N GLN A 251 7.98 13.04 4.61
CA GLN A 251 6.56 12.75 4.39
C GLN A 251 5.73 12.68 5.70
N LEU A 252 6.35 12.76 6.86
CA LEU A 252 5.68 12.72 8.17
C LEU A 252 5.19 14.09 8.68
N GLU A 253 5.29 15.15 7.88
CA GLU A 253 4.72 16.47 8.19
C GLU A 253 3.22 16.49 7.87
N LEU A 254 2.40 15.84 8.72
CA LEU A 254 0.99 15.52 8.46
C LEU A 254 -0.01 16.27 9.33
N GLU A 255 0.45 17.01 10.35
CA GLU A 255 -0.39 17.61 11.38
C GLU A 255 -1.47 18.57 10.81
N ALA A 256 -1.16 19.22 9.69
CA ALA A 256 -2.11 20.10 9.02
C ALA A 256 -3.24 19.36 8.28
N PHE A 257 -3.06 18.07 8.01
CA PHE A 257 -3.95 17.26 7.18
C PHE A 257 -4.66 16.15 7.95
N VAL A 258 -4.16 15.81 9.14
CA VAL A 258 -4.65 14.72 9.97
C VAL A 258 -4.78 15.22 11.41
N PRO A 259 -5.94 15.75 11.81
CA PRO A 259 -6.14 16.31 13.17
C PRO A 259 -5.95 15.32 14.32
N ASP A 260 -6.35 14.04 14.12
CA ASP A 260 -6.17 12.96 15.09
C ASP A 260 -5.08 12.01 14.62
N LEU A 261 -3.83 12.42 14.81
CA LEU A 261 -2.62 11.78 14.30
C LEU A 261 -1.77 11.18 15.41
N SER A 262 -1.43 9.91 15.25
CA SER A 262 -0.36 9.22 15.99
C SER A 262 0.76 8.82 15.03
N ILE A 263 2.03 9.02 15.39
CA ILE A 263 3.18 8.62 14.57
C ILE A 263 4.10 7.71 15.37
N VAL A 264 4.43 6.55 14.80
CA VAL A 264 5.45 5.63 15.31
C VAL A 264 6.60 5.55 14.31
N ARG A 265 7.81 5.92 14.75
CA ARG A 265 9.04 5.86 13.96
C ARG A 265 9.82 4.59 14.33
N ILE A 266 10.19 3.80 13.32
CA ILE A 266 10.99 2.60 13.48
C ILE A 266 12.35 2.89 12.87
N GLU A 267 13.30 3.27 13.72
CA GLU A 267 14.59 3.84 13.32
C GLU A 267 15.45 2.89 12.45
N ASP A 268 15.36 1.61 12.67
CA ASP A 268 16.10 0.56 11.98
C ASP A 268 15.29 -0.20 10.91
N GLY A 269 14.08 0.27 10.58
CA GLY A 269 13.23 -0.25 9.52
C GLY A 269 13.36 0.52 8.22
N GLY A 270 13.24 -0.17 7.09
CA GLY A 270 13.23 0.39 5.73
C GLY A 270 11.81 0.52 5.16
N HIS A 271 11.74 0.46 3.83
CA HIS A 271 10.46 0.58 3.12
C HIS A 271 9.49 -0.57 3.44
N PHE A 272 10.00 -1.78 3.54
CA PHE A 272 9.20 -2.97 3.78
C PHE A 272 9.07 -3.30 5.27
N VAL A 273 8.94 -2.27 6.11
CA VAL A 273 8.93 -2.36 7.57
C VAL A 273 7.92 -3.35 8.15
N PRO A 274 6.74 -3.67 7.52
CA PRO A 274 5.81 -4.66 8.06
C PRO A 274 6.44 -6.03 8.32
N TRP A 275 7.44 -6.42 7.54
CA TRP A 275 8.11 -7.71 7.71
C TRP A 275 9.62 -7.59 7.95
N GLU A 276 10.21 -6.41 7.80
CA GLU A 276 11.59 -6.14 8.22
C GLU A 276 11.70 -6.01 9.75
N ARG A 277 10.65 -5.43 10.38
CA ARG A 277 10.53 -5.21 11.84
C ARG A 277 9.14 -5.63 12.33
N PRO A 278 8.77 -6.91 12.14
CA PRO A 278 7.39 -7.36 12.31
C PRO A 278 6.87 -7.19 13.73
N GLU A 279 7.72 -7.42 14.75
CA GLU A 279 7.32 -7.27 16.15
C GLU A 279 7.00 -5.81 16.47
N ALA A 280 7.84 -4.87 16.01
CA ALA A 280 7.64 -3.44 16.27
C ALA A 280 6.38 -2.91 15.58
N VAL A 281 6.16 -3.29 14.32
CA VAL A 281 4.95 -2.90 13.58
C VAL A 281 3.70 -3.50 14.21
N THR A 282 3.74 -4.78 14.57
CA THR A 282 2.60 -5.47 15.20
C THR A 282 2.26 -4.86 16.55
N ALA A 283 3.26 -4.58 17.39
CA ALA A 283 3.07 -3.92 18.68
C ALA A 283 2.44 -2.52 18.48
N ALA A 284 3.00 -1.70 17.59
CA ALA A 284 2.48 -0.36 17.32
C ALA A 284 1.01 -0.40 16.87
N MET A 285 0.64 -1.33 15.99
CA MET A 285 -0.75 -1.50 15.55
C MET A 285 -1.66 -1.92 16.72
N ARG A 286 -1.28 -2.93 17.48
CA ARG A 286 -2.11 -3.46 18.59
C ARG A 286 -2.27 -2.45 19.72
N ASP A 287 -1.20 -1.79 20.15
CA ASP A 287 -1.22 -0.83 21.25
C ASP A 287 -2.08 0.37 20.89
N TRP A 288 -1.92 0.89 19.67
CA TRP A 288 -2.75 1.99 19.20
C TRP A 288 -4.22 1.59 19.07
N LEU A 289 -4.53 0.44 18.47
CA LEU A 289 -5.92 -0.05 18.36
C LEU A 289 -6.57 -0.26 19.73
N ALA A 290 -5.82 -0.75 20.71
CA ALA A 290 -6.31 -0.90 22.09
C ALA A 290 -6.65 0.47 22.72
N SER A 291 -5.80 1.49 22.51
CA SER A 291 -6.02 2.84 23.02
C SER A 291 -7.28 3.52 22.42
N GLN A 292 -7.68 3.12 21.21
CA GLN A 292 -8.88 3.67 20.55
C GLN A 292 -10.20 3.03 21.06
N ASN A 293 -10.11 2.00 21.87
CA ASN A 293 -11.28 1.31 22.47
C ASN A 293 -11.46 1.67 23.95
N ALA A 294 -10.54 2.43 24.54
CA ALA A 294 -10.59 2.91 25.92
C ALA A 294 -11.33 4.24 26.00
#